data_4a854b605ae0f18c6cc81de538a179c2
#
_entry.id   4a854b605ae0f18c6cc81de538a179c2
#
_cell.length_a   1.000
_cell.length_b   1.000
_cell.length_c   1.000
_cell.angle_alpha   90.00
_cell.angle_beta   90.00
_cell.angle_gamma   90.00
#
_symmetry.space_group_name_H-M   'P 1'
#
loop_
_entity.id
_entity.type
_entity.pdbx_description
1 polymer ?
#
loop_
_entity_poly.entity_id
_entity_poly.type
_entity_poly.pdbx_seq_one_letter_code
_entity_poly.pdbx_strand_id
1 'polypeptide(L)'
;MNHKVESVQGLHDDAFALYNNAVRGTADYSADTLINNLNEGINTLKSCWKGKDAGVQIQNVITVYNALVNIRNVLGKLAADSSKIASNYREIQNANGAGLSALSTITSEDKTILPDYVDTADKVDITPDAEKGKAKIDAANDNIANFIREVSKYFNNIMNNWTVGTGRDEAKTAFETFNSQSTQYKETLSSVSSNITTALQNYVF
;
A
#
# COMPACT_ATOMS: atom_id res chain seq x y z
N MET A 1 -13.63 -25.20 -7.32
CA MET A 1 -12.40 -24.52 -7.81
C MET A 1 -11.23 -25.44 -7.54
N ASN A 2 -10.45 -25.79 -8.57
CA ASN A 2 -9.25 -26.59 -8.35
C ASN A 2 -8.10 -25.63 -7.98
N HIS A 3 -7.65 -25.66 -6.73
CA HIS A 3 -6.43 -25.04 -6.32
C HIS A 3 -5.32 -26.08 -6.34
N LYS A 4 -4.18 -25.76 -6.95
CA LYS A 4 -2.99 -26.59 -6.86
C LYS A 4 -1.98 -25.88 -5.95
N VAL A 5 -1.57 -26.54 -4.87
CA VAL A 5 -0.61 -26.03 -3.87
C VAL A 5 0.59 -26.94 -3.85
N GLU A 6 1.79 -26.41 -4.14
CA GLU A 6 3.04 -27.17 -4.16
C GLU A 6 3.59 -27.39 -2.73
N SER A 7 3.45 -26.38 -1.86
CA SER A 7 3.84 -26.47 -0.44
C SER A 7 2.81 -25.78 0.44
N VAL A 8 2.11 -26.56 1.26
CA VAL A 8 1.09 -26.05 2.20
C VAL A 8 1.73 -25.14 3.26
N GLN A 9 2.83 -25.59 3.88
CA GLN A 9 3.54 -24.80 4.88
C GLN A 9 4.17 -23.56 4.27
N GLY A 10 4.82 -23.69 3.10
CA GLY A 10 5.43 -22.55 2.41
C GLY A 10 4.39 -21.49 2.03
N LEU A 11 3.22 -21.87 1.50
CA LEU A 11 2.15 -20.95 1.18
C LEU A 11 1.64 -20.20 2.43
N HIS A 12 1.48 -20.89 3.56
CA HIS A 12 1.09 -20.29 4.82
C HIS A 12 2.11 -19.27 5.31
N ASP A 13 3.38 -19.64 5.36
CA ASP A 13 4.46 -18.82 5.92
C ASP A 13 4.70 -17.57 5.07
N ASP A 14 4.67 -17.70 3.74
CA ASP A 14 4.80 -16.56 2.82
C ASP A 14 3.58 -15.62 2.90
N ALA A 15 2.36 -16.16 3.10
CA ALA A 15 1.17 -15.34 3.32
C ALA A 15 1.28 -14.49 4.58
N PHE A 16 1.72 -15.09 5.70
CA PHE A 16 1.93 -14.38 6.96
C PHE A 16 3.08 -13.37 6.86
N ALA A 17 4.17 -13.72 6.17
CA ALA A 17 5.28 -12.81 5.95
C ALA A 17 4.88 -11.60 5.07
N LEU A 18 4.15 -11.83 3.98
CA LEU A 18 3.58 -10.75 3.16
C LEU A 18 2.71 -9.81 4.01
N TYR A 19 1.78 -10.38 4.77
CA TYR A 19 0.84 -9.60 5.56
C TYR A 19 1.53 -8.79 6.66
N ASN A 20 2.39 -9.43 7.45
CA ASN A 20 3.00 -8.82 8.62
C ASN A 20 4.15 -7.85 8.28
N ASN A 21 4.89 -8.08 7.19
CA ASN A 21 6.06 -7.27 6.86
C ASN A 21 5.75 -6.19 5.82
N ALA A 22 4.98 -6.53 4.77
CA ALA A 22 4.75 -5.61 3.67
C ALA A 22 3.39 -4.92 3.71
N VAL A 23 2.33 -5.57 4.23
CA VAL A 23 0.99 -4.99 4.28
C VAL A 23 0.78 -4.19 5.57
N ARG A 24 0.82 -4.87 6.73
CA ARG A 24 0.48 -4.33 8.06
C ARG A 24 1.69 -4.06 8.96
N GLY A 25 2.89 -4.16 8.44
CA GLY A 25 4.11 -3.97 9.24
C GLY A 25 4.26 -2.56 9.80
N THR A 26 5.16 -2.41 10.76
CA THR A 26 5.56 -1.11 11.34
C THR A 26 6.81 -0.53 10.68
N ALA A 27 7.39 -1.25 9.72
CA ALA A 27 8.55 -0.76 8.96
C ALA A 27 8.14 0.42 8.07
N ASP A 28 9.06 1.35 7.84
CA ASP A 28 8.83 2.56 7.06
C ASP A 28 8.33 2.29 5.64
N TYR A 29 8.62 1.11 5.11
CA TYR A 29 8.20 0.66 3.78
C TYR A 29 6.90 -0.16 3.78
N SER A 30 6.27 -0.45 4.91
CA SER A 30 5.00 -1.17 4.89
C SER A 30 3.88 -0.33 4.30
N ALA A 31 2.91 -0.97 3.62
CA ALA A 31 1.80 -0.26 3.00
C ALA A 31 1.05 0.61 4.02
N ASP A 32 0.79 0.09 5.23
CA ASP A 32 0.08 0.83 6.27
C ASP A 32 0.87 2.06 6.73
N THR A 33 2.20 1.99 6.84
CA THR A 33 3.05 3.15 7.19
C THR A 33 3.07 4.18 6.06
N LEU A 34 3.21 3.77 4.79
CA LEU A 34 3.17 4.68 3.65
C LEU A 34 1.83 5.42 3.56
N ILE A 35 0.73 4.69 3.71
CA ILE A 35 -0.63 5.24 3.71
C ILE A 35 -0.81 6.24 4.85
N ASN A 36 -0.35 5.92 6.06
CA ASN A 36 -0.44 6.82 7.20
C ASN A 36 0.38 8.10 6.98
N ASN A 37 1.60 8.00 6.48
CA ASN A 37 2.43 9.16 6.14
C ASN A 37 1.75 10.07 5.11
N LEU A 38 1.21 9.51 4.01
CA LEU A 38 0.49 10.31 3.03
C LEU A 38 -0.77 10.95 3.62
N ASN A 39 -1.53 10.22 4.44
CA ASN A 39 -2.72 10.76 5.10
C ASN A 39 -2.40 11.93 6.03
N GLU A 40 -1.35 11.80 6.84
CA GLU A 40 -0.87 12.89 7.70
C GLU A 40 -0.40 14.09 6.87
N GLY A 41 0.34 13.85 5.78
CA GLY A 41 0.76 14.88 4.85
C GLY A 41 -0.44 15.62 4.23
N ILE A 42 -1.42 14.89 3.69
CA ILE A 42 -2.65 15.43 3.12
C ILE A 42 -3.40 16.30 4.13
N ASN A 43 -3.61 15.79 5.35
CA ASN A 43 -4.36 16.52 6.39
C ASN A 43 -3.62 17.79 6.81
N THR A 44 -2.31 17.73 6.95
CA THR A 44 -1.47 18.91 7.26
C THR A 44 -1.59 19.94 6.14
N LEU A 45 -1.40 19.55 4.88
CA LEU A 45 -1.51 20.48 3.74
C LEU A 45 -2.90 21.10 3.63
N LYS A 46 -3.97 20.34 3.80
CA LYS A 46 -5.35 20.86 3.82
C LYS A 46 -5.57 21.94 4.88
N SER A 47 -4.84 21.89 5.98
CA SER A 47 -4.98 22.88 7.07
C SER A 47 -4.15 24.15 6.85
N CYS A 48 -3.01 24.05 6.16
CA CYS A 48 -2.00 25.11 6.11
C CYS A 48 -1.69 25.65 4.70
N TRP A 49 -2.26 25.09 3.65
CA TRP A 49 -2.10 25.54 2.26
C TRP A 49 -3.44 25.67 1.58
N LYS A 50 -3.76 26.86 1.06
CA LYS A 50 -5.04 27.20 0.43
C LYS A 50 -4.83 27.76 -0.97
N GLY A 51 -5.86 27.62 -1.80
CA GLY A 51 -5.92 28.09 -3.16
C GLY A 51 -5.95 26.98 -4.20
N LYS A 52 -6.27 27.34 -5.44
CA LYS A 52 -6.46 26.38 -6.53
C LYS A 52 -5.23 25.50 -6.77
N ASP A 53 -4.03 26.08 -6.70
CA ASP A 53 -2.78 25.32 -6.87
C ASP A 53 -2.55 24.33 -5.73
N ALA A 54 -2.85 24.73 -4.48
CA ALA A 54 -2.84 23.84 -3.33
C ALA A 54 -3.80 22.67 -3.54
N GLY A 55 -5.01 22.94 -4.03
CA GLY A 55 -6.01 21.91 -4.36
C GLY A 55 -5.47 20.86 -5.32
N VAL A 56 -4.83 21.29 -6.41
CA VAL A 56 -4.20 20.40 -7.41
C VAL A 56 -3.11 19.54 -6.78
N GLN A 57 -2.20 20.16 -5.98
CA GLN A 57 -1.11 19.42 -5.36
C GLN A 57 -1.62 18.39 -4.33
N ILE A 58 -2.58 18.77 -3.50
CA ILE A 58 -3.21 17.86 -2.53
C ILE A 58 -3.93 16.71 -3.24
N GLN A 59 -4.64 16.98 -4.35
CA GLN A 59 -5.28 15.95 -5.17
C GLN A 59 -4.26 14.97 -5.77
N ASN A 60 -3.10 15.45 -6.19
CA ASN A 60 -2.02 14.58 -6.67
C ASN A 60 -1.54 13.60 -5.57
N VAL A 61 -1.40 14.06 -4.32
CA VAL A 61 -1.06 13.18 -3.20
C VAL A 61 -2.19 12.18 -2.91
N ILE A 62 -3.45 12.61 -2.97
CA ILE A 62 -4.63 11.72 -2.80
C ILE A 62 -4.64 10.62 -3.87
N THR A 63 -4.28 10.93 -5.09
CA THR A 63 -4.19 9.92 -6.17
C THR A 63 -3.19 8.82 -5.82
N VAL A 64 -2.00 9.17 -5.33
CA VAL A 64 -0.99 8.18 -4.91
C VAL A 64 -1.45 7.43 -3.64
N TYR A 65 -2.04 8.13 -2.68
CA TYR A 65 -2.66 7.52 -1.50
C TYR A 65 -3.67 6.44 -1.89
N ASN A 66 -4.60 6.76 -2.79
CA ASN A 66 -5.64 5.84 -3.23
C ASN A 66 -5.05 4.62 -3.96
N ALA A 67 -3.99 4.80 -4.76
CA ALA A 67 -3.28 3.70 -5.38
C ALA A 67 -2.64 2.76 -4.34
N LEU A 68 -2.01 3.32 -3.29
CA LEU A 68 -1.44 2.54 -2.19
C LEU A 68 -2.52 1.80 -1.38
N VAL A 69 -3.67 2.43 -1.12
CA VAL A 69 -4.81 1.78 -0.44
C VAL A 69 -5.31 0.60 -1.27
N ASN A 70 -5.50 0.78 -2.57
CA ASN A 70 -5.98 -0.27 -3.45
C ASN A 70 -5.02 -1.47 -3.49
N ILE A 71 -3.73 -1.24 -3.69
CA ILE A 71 -2.77 -2.36 -3.71
C ILE A 71 -2.62 -3.01 -2.33
N ARG A 72 -2.67 -2.26 -1.24
CA ARG A 72 -2.66 -2.77 0.13
C ARG A 72 -3.84 -3.72 0.37
N ASN A 73 -5.05 -3.35 -0.05
CA ASN A 73 -6.25 -4.16 0.12
C ASN A 73 -6.17 -5.46 -0.69
N VAL A 74 -5.69 -5.37 -1.93
CA VAL A 74 -5.49 -6.56 -2.79
C VAL A 74 -4.46 -7.52 -2.18
N LEU A 75 -3.32 -7.01 -1.70
CA LEU A 75 -2.28 -7.84 -1.07
C LEU A 75 -2.74 -8.44 0.27
N GLY A 76 -3.51 -7.68 1.05
CA GLY A 76 -4.14 -8.17 2.28
C GLY A 76 -5.10 -9.33 2.00
N LYS A 77 -5.94 -9.20 0.97
CA LYS A 77 -6.84 -10.27 0.53
C LYS A 77 -6.08 -11.48 0.00
N LEU A 78 -5.02 -11.27 -0.80
CA LEU A 78 -4.17 -12.37 -1.27
C LEU A 78 -3.58 -13.16 -0.11
N ALA A 79 -3.06 -12.48 0.91
CA ALA A 79 -2.50 -13.12 2.09
C ALA A 79 -3.57 -13.90 2.88
N ALA A 80 -4.76 -13.31 3.06
CA ALA A 80 -5.88 -13.97 3.73
C ALA A 80 -6.33 -15.24 2.98
N ASP A 81 -6.54 -15.14 1.67
CA ASP A 81 -6.96 -16.26 0.83
C ASP A 81 -5.89 -17.37 0.81
N SER A 82 -4.61 -17.01 0.70
CA SER A 82 -3.48 -17.96 0.73
C SER A 82 -3.40 -18.72 2.05
N SER A 83 -3.53 -18.02 3.18
CA SER A 83 -3.51 -18.64 4.50
C SER A 83 -4.70 -19.58 4.70
N LYS A 84 -5.89 -19.22 4.23
CA LYS A 84 -7.09 -20.05 4.28
C LYS A 84 -6.97 -21.30 3.41
N ILE A 85 -6.42 -21.16 2.20
CA ILE A 85 -6.16 -22.31 1.31
C ILE A 85 -5.17 -23.25 1.98
N ALA A 86 -4.07 -22.76 2.54
CA ALA A 86 -3.10 -23.58 3.25
C ALA A 86 -3.74 -24.31 4.45
N SER A 87 -4.58 -23.63 5.24
CA SER A 87 -5.30 -24.25 6.36
C SER A 87 -6.24 -25.36 5.89
N ASN A 88 -7.02 -25.15 4.84
CA ASN A 88 -7.92 -26.17 4.29
C ASN A 88 -7.14 -27.42 3.80
N TYR A 89 -6.01 -27.22 3.12
CA TYR A 89 -5.14 -28.34 2.70
C TYR A 89 -4.53 -29.09 3.90
N ARG A 90 -4.17 -28.38 4.98
CA ARG A 90 -3.68 -28.97 6.22
C ARG A 90 -4.78 -29.82 6.89
N GLU A 91 -6.01 -29.38 6.89
CA GLU A 91 -7.14 -30.17 7.40
C GLU A 91 -7.33 -31.47 6.61
N ILE A 92 -7.23 -31.40 5.27
CA ILE A 92 -7.29 -32.61 4.41
C ILE A 92 -6.11 -33.56 4.71
N GLN A 93 -4.89 -33.06 4.88
CA GLN A 93 -3.74 -33.88 5.27
C GLN A 93 -3.98 -34.60 6.60
N ASN A 94 -4.54 -33.88 7.59
CA ASN A 94 -4.84 -34.44 8.91
C ASN A 94 -5.98 -35.46 8.86
N ALA A 95 -7.02 -35.23 8.06
CA ALA A 95 -8.08 -36.21 7.82
C ALA A 95 -7.56 -37.52 7.19
N ASN A 96 -6.43 -37.44 6.46
CA ASN A 96 -5.73 -38.58 5.89
C ASN A 96 -4.62 -39.14 6.81
N GLY A 97 -4.61 -38.77 8.10
CA GLY A 97 -3.74 -39.35 9.11
C GLY A 97 -2.35 -38.69 9.27
N ALA A 98 -2.13 -37.48 8.73
CA ALA A 98 -0.84 -36.82 8.81
C ALA A 98 -0.45 -36.35 10.22
N GLY A 99 -1.41 -36.08 11.12
CA GLY A 99 -1.15 -35.70 12.52
C GLY A 99 -0.39 -34.36 12.67
N LEU A 100 -0.55 -33.43 11.73
CA LEU A 100 0.17 -32.15 11.70
C LEU A 100 -0.58 -31.07 12.50
N SER A 101 0.13 -30.08 13.01
CA SER A 101 -0.49 -28.94 13.68
C SER A 101 -1.41 -28.16 12.72
N ALA A 102 -2.53 -27.68 13.22
CA ALA A 102 -3.43 -26.81 12.47
C ALA A 102 -2.71 -25.49 12.08
N LEU A 103 -3.10 -24.93 10.94
CA LEU A 103 -2.58 -23.64 10.48
C LEU A 103 -3.60 -22.53 10.78
N SER A 104 -3.09 -21.39 11.27
CA SER A 104 -3.91 -20.18 11.47
C SER A 104 -4.26 -19.51 10.14
N THR A 105 -5.27 -18.64 10.17
CA THR A 105 -5.68 -17.85 9.01
C THR A 105 -5.52 -16.36 9.29
N ILE A 106 -5.30 -15.57 8.23
CA ILE A 106 -5.23 -14.11 8.28
C ILE A 106 -6.64 -13.56 8.04
N THR A 107 -7.02 -12.56 8.85
CA THR A 107 -8.16 -11.69 8.56
C THR A 107 -7.62 -10.35 8.10
N SER A 108 -7.96 -9.93 6.89
CA SER A 108 -7.58 -8.63 6.35
C SER A 108 -8.80 -7.72 6.29
N GLU A 109 -8.65 -6.51 6.83
CA GLU A 109 -9.66 -5.46 6.74
C GLU A 109 -9.23 -4.47 5.64
N ASP A 110 -10.18 -4.03 4.82
CA ASP A 110 -9.93 -3.06 3.77
C ASP A 110 -9.79 -1.65 4.35
N LYS A 111 -8.84 -0.89 3.83
CA LYS A 111 -8.74 0.56 4.06
C LYS A 111 -9.56 1.30 3.01
N THR A 112 -10.09 2.44 3.42
CA THR A 112 -10.94 3.28 2.57
C THR A 112 -10.09 4.28 1.78
N ILE A 113 -10.42 4.45 0.50
CA ILE A 113 -9.87 5.52 -0.34
C ILE A 113 -10.39 6.88 0.09
N LEU A 114 -9.61 7.93 -0.18
CA LEU A 114 -10.05 9.31 0.03
C LEU A 114 -10.83 9.81 -1.18
N PRO A 115 -11.87 10.65 -0.96
CA PRO A 115 -12.57 11.33 -2.04
C PRO A 115 -11.67 12.36 -2.71
N ASP A 116 -12.05 12.76 -3.92
CA ASP A 116 -11.41 13.87 -4.62
C ASP A 116 -11.45 15.15 -3.80
N TYR A 117 -10.40 15.94 -3.91
CA TYR A 117 -10.25 17.20 -3.21
C TYR A 117 -10.08 18.36 -4.18
N VAL A 118 -10.87 19.39 -3.98
CA VAL A 118 -10.78 20.67 -4.72
C VAL A 118 -10.75 21.80 -3.70
N ASP A 119 -9.75 22.67 -3.80
CA ASP A 119 -9.73 23.93 -3.08
C ASP A 119 -10.20 25.06 -4.02
N THR A 120 -11.26 25.73 -3.63
CA THR A 120 -11.87 26.83 -4.40
C THR A 120 -11.50 28.21 -3.85
N ALA A 121 -10.59 28.28 -2.88
CA ALA A 121 -10.19 29.55 -2.30
C ALA A 121 -9.51 30.45 -3.35
N ASP A 122 -9.95 31.70 -3.44
CA ASP A 122 -9.38 32.69 -4.35
C ASP A 122 -8.03 33.24 -3.86
N LYS A 123 -7.78 33.13 -2.54
CA LYS A 123 -6.52 33.54 -1.93
C LYS A 123 -5.60 32.35 -1.80
N VAL A 124 -4.39 32.53 -2.27
CA VAL A 124 -3.28 31.60 -1.95
C VAL A 124 -2.75 31.97 -0.58
N ASP A 125 -2.69 30.97 0.30
CA ASP A 125 -2.13 31.10 1.63
C ASP A 125 -1.38 29.81 1.96
N ILE A 126 -0.16 29.94 2.44
CA ILE A 126 0.66 28.82 2.89
C ILE A 126 1.41 29.22 4.15
N THR A 127 1.39 28.37 5.16
CA THR A 127 2.13 28.58 6.40
C THR A 127 3.34 27.66 6.51
N PRO A 128 4.34 27.97 7.39
CA PRO A 128 5.50 27.10 7.60
C PRO A 128 5.16 25.67 8.02
N ASP A 129 3.98 25.40 8.52
CA ASP A 129 3.52 24.05 8.86
C ASP A 129 3.44 23.12 7.64
N ALA A 130 3.41 23.66 6.42
CA ALA A 130 3.47 22.87 5.19
C ALA A 130 4.76 22.03 5.08
N GLU A 131 5.86 22.45 5.70
CA GLU A 131 7.10 21.64 5.79
C GLU A 131 6.86 20.30 6.54
N LYS A 132 6.00 20.29 7.54
CA LYS A 132 5.63 19.05 8.25
C LYS A 132 4.86 18.10 7.32
N GLY A 133 3.94 18.65 6.53
CA GLY A 133 3.21 17.87 5.52
C GLY A 133 4.13 17.33 4.43
N LYS A 134 5.05 18.18 3.94
CA LYS A 134 6.09 17.79 2.99
C LYS A 134 6.95 16.64 3.51
N ALA A 135 7.45 16.73 4.74
CA ALA A 135 8.28 15.69 5.33
C ALA A 135 7.59 14.32 5.38
N LYS A 136 6.27 14.29 5.60
CA LYS A 136 5.48 13.05 5.57
C LYS A 136 5.35 12.49 4.15
N ILE A 137 5.17 13.35 3.16
CA ILE A 137 5.11 12.97 1.74
C ILE A 137 6.47 12.41 1.30
N ASP A 138 7.58 13.08 1.66
CA ASP A 138 8.93 12.65 1.35
C ASP A 138 9.23 11.28 1.97
N ALA A 139 8.88 11.07 3.23
CA ALA A 139 9.06 9.78 3.92
C ALA A 139 8.32 8.63 3.22
N ALA A 140 7.11 8.88 2.70
CA ALA A 140 6.40 7.89 1.89
C ALA A 140 7.09 7.67 0.54
N ASN A 141 7.48 8.74 -0.16
CA ASN A 141 8.14 8.67 -1.46
C ASN A 141 9.43 7.87 -1.44
N ASP A 142 10.27 8.09 -0.43
CA ASP A 142 11.56 7.40 -0.25
C ASP A 142 11.40 5.88 -0.09
N ASN A 143 10.24 5.44 0.39
CA ASN A 143 10.00 4.05 0.74
C ASN A 143 9.11 3.26 -0.24
N ILE A 144 8.54 3.87 -1.29
CA ILE A 144 7.74 3.15 -2.30
C ILE A 144 8.54 2.02 -2.96
N ALA A 145 9.81 2.27 -3.35
CA ALA A 145 10.66 1.24 -3.95
C ALA A 145 10.98 0.10 -2.98
N ASN A 146 11.17 0.42 -1.70
CA ASN A 146 11.39 -0.57 -0.65
C ASN A 146 10.15 -1.44 -0.43
N PHE A 147 8.96 -0.84 -0.44
CA PHE A 147 7.68 -1.54 -0.39
C PHE A 147 7.57 -2.57 -1.53
N ILE A 148 7.79 -2.15 -2.78
CA ILE A 148 7.71 -3.05 -3.94
C ILE A 148 8.70 -4.20 -3.81
N ARG A 149 9.93 -3.93 -3.38
CA ARG A 149 10.96 -4.95 -3.18
C ARG A 149 10.53 -5.95 -2.11
N GLU A 150 9.97 -5.48 -1.01
CA GLU A 150 9.54 -6.35 0.08
C GLU A 150 8.33 -7.22 -0.32
N VAL A 151 7.33 -6.62 -0.99
CA VAL A 151 6.20 -7.38 -1.55
C VAL A 151 6.71 -8.47 -2.50
N SER A 152 7.62 -8.13 -3.41
CA SER A 152 8.11 -9.07 -4.44
C SER A 152 8.72 -10.34 -3.86
N LYS A 153 9.34 -10.28 -2.68
CA LYS A 153 9.92 -11.45 -2.02
C LYS A 153 8.89 -12.54 -1.73
N TYR A 154 7.77 -12.15 -1.12
CA TYR A 154 6.74 -13.09 -0.69
C TYR A 154 5.73 -13.36 -1.78
N PHE A 155 5.42 -12.35 -2.59
CA PHE A 155 4.48 -12.46 -3.69
C PHE A 155 4.88 -13.54 -4.69
N ASN A 156 6.14 -13.54 -5.12
CA ASN A 156 6.64 -14.55 -6.05
C ASN A 156 6.55 -15.98 -5.49
N ASN A 157 6.85 -16.15 -4.20
CA ASN A 157 6.73 -17.43 -3.53
C ASN A 157 5.26 -17.89 -3.47
N ILE A 158 4.33 -16.99 -3.11
CA ILE A 158 2.89 -17.28 -3.13
C ILE A 158 2.46 -17.70 -4.56
N MET A 159 2.89 -16.96 -5.59
CA MET A 159 2.57 -17.27 -6.99
C MET A 159 3.10 -18.64 -7.42
N ASN A 160 4.25 -19.07 -6.91
CA ASN A 160 4.83 -20.38 -7.17
C ASN A 160 4.13 -21.51 -6.39
N ASN A 161 3.75 -21.25 -5.15
CA ASN A 161 3.10 -22.24 -4.29
C ASN A 161 1.59 -22.40 -4.57
N TRP A 162 0.94 -21.36 -5.04
CA TRP A 162 -0.48 -21.38 -5.43
C TRP A 162 -0.60 -21.10 -6.93
N THR A 163 -0.77 -22.15 -7.73
CA THR A 163 -0.60 -22.08 -9.20
C THR A 163 -1.87 -21.78 -9.98
N VAL A 164 -3.06 -21.95 -9.37
CA VAL A 164 -4.36 -21.74 -10.05
C VAL A 164 -5.37 -21.08 -9.14
N GLY A 165 -5.98 -19.96 -9.55
CA GLY A 165 -7.08 -19.33 -8.83
C GLY A 165 -7.32 -17.86 -9.23
N THR A 166 -8.57 -17.46 -9.38
CA THR A 166 -8.97 -16.12 -9.83
C THR A 166 -8.40 -15.01 -8.93
N GLY A 167 -8.50 -15.14 -7.61
CA GLY A 167 -7.97 -14.13 -6.68
C GLY A 167 -6.45 -13.96 -6.75
N ARG A 168 -5.72 -15.04 -7.07
CA ARG A 168 -4.30 -15.01 -7.35
C ARG A 168 -3.98 -14.17 -8.59
N ASP A 169 -4.73 -14.38 -9.68
CA ASP A 169 -4.46 -13.72 -10.96
C ASP A 169 -4.88 -12.24 -10.92
N GLU A 170 -5.95 -11.90 -10.21
CA GLU A 170 -6.33 -10.52 -9.89
C GLU A 170 -5.23 -9.80 -9.11
N ALA A 171 -4.69 -10.44 -8.07
CA ALA A 171 -3.61 -9.88 -7.27
C ALA A 171 -2.32 -9.68 -8.10
N LYS A 172 -2.02 -10.62 -9.01
CA LYS A 172 -0.89 -10.51 -9.93
C LYS A 172 -1.03 -9.28 -10.82
N THR A 173 -2.16 -9.14 -11.49
CA THR A 173 -2.43 -7.99 -12.37
C THR A 173 -2.36 -6.66 -11.60
N ALA A 174 -2.95 -6.59 -10.41
CA ALA A 174 -2.93 -5.38 -9.60
C ALA A 174 -1.51 -5.01 -9.14
N PHE A 175 -0.70 -5.98 -8.72
CA PHE A 175 0.67 -5.73 -8.30
C PHE A 175 1.58 -5.32 -9.47
N GLU A 176 1.47 -5.98 -10.61
CA GLU A 176 2.21 -5.61 -11.83
C GLU A 176 1.85 -4.20 -12.30
N THR A 177 0.56 -3.83 -12.26
CA THR A 177 0.08 -2.49 -12.58
C THR A 177 0.66 -1.46 -11.63
N PHE A 178 0.57 -1.68 -10.32
CA PHE A 178 1.13 -0.77 -9.31
C PHE A 178 2.64 -0.60 -9.49
N ASN A 179 3.36 -1.70 -9.69
CA ASN A 179 4.81 -1.68 -9.90
C ASN A 179 5.20 -0.88 -11.15
N SER A 180 4.48 -1.06 -12.27
CA SER A 180 4.73 -0.30 -13.50
C SER A 180 4.48 1.20 -13.37
N GLN A 181 3.55 1.61 -12.51
CA GLN A 181 3.21 3.00 -12.24
C GLN A 181 4.03 3.63 -11.11
N SER A 182 4.82 2.86 -10.40
CA SER A 182 5.53 3.31 -9.19
C SER A 182 6.49 4.48 -9.42
N THR A 183 7.16 4.51 -10.58
CA THR A 183 8.03 5.62 -10.97
C THR A 183 7.23 6.92 -11.09
N GLN A 184 6.06 6.87 -11.75
CA GLN A 184 5.17 8.02 -11.88
C GLN A 184 4.64 8.48 -10.52
N TYR A 185 4.30 7.58 -9.61
CA TYR A 185 3.89 7.94 -8.25
C TYR A 185 5.01 8.69 -7.50
N LYS A 186 6.24 8.20 -7.58
CA LYS A 186 7.40 8.85 -6.99
C LYS A 186 7.68 10.24 -7.59
N GLU A 187 7.59 10.38 -8.90
CA GLU A 187 7.74 11.66 -9.60
C GLU A 187 6.64 12.65 -9.18
N THR A 188 5.40 12.18 -9.06
CA THR A 188 4.26 12.98 -8.58
C THR A 188 4.53 13.51 -7.18
N LEU A 189 4.92 12.66 -6.23
CA LEU A 189 5.21 13.09 -4.86
C LEU A 189 6.41 14.04 -4.79
N SER A 190 7.46 13.79 -5.56
CA SER A 190 8.63 14.68 -5.67
C SER A 190 8.26 16.06 -6.21
N SER A 191 7.38 16.11 -7.22
CA SER A 191 6.86 17.36 -7.78
C SER A 191 6.05 18.14 -6.74
N VAL A 192 5.18 17.47 -6.00
CA VAL A 192 4.42 18.10 -4.91
C VAL A 192 5.36 18.68 -3.85
N SER A 193 6.37 17.94 -3.41
CA SER A 193 7.37 18.41 -2.43
C SER A 193 8.13 19.65 -2.93
N SER A 194 8.53 19.66 -4.20
CA SER A 194 9.18 20.82 -4.83
C SER A 194 8.24 22.03 -4.88
N ASN A 195 6.98 21.83 -5.22
CA ASN A 195 5.98 22.90 -5.28
C ASN A 195 5.69 23.50 -3.89
N ILE A 196 5.64 22.69 -2.84
CA ILE A 196 5.54 23.18 -1.45
C ILE A 196 6.73 24.08 -1.11
N THR A 197 7.95 23.64 -1.41
CA THR A 197 9.17 24.43 -1.17
C THR A 197 9.14 25.77 -1.91
N THR A 198 8.75 25.75 -3.19
CA THR A 198 8.62 26.97 -4.01
C THR A 198 7.54 27.90 -3.46
N ALA A 199 6.40 27.37 -3.06
CA ALA A 199 5.35 28.17 -2.48
C ALA A 199 5.80 28.85 -1.18
N LEU A 200 6.46 28.13 -0.28
CA LEU A 200 7.01 28.70 0.97
C LEU A 200 8.05 29.78 0.74
N GLN A 201 8.89 29.66 -0.30
CA GLN A 201 9.89 30.68 -0.65
C GLN A 201 9.26 31.96 -1.23
N ASN A 202 8.16 31.82 -1.97
CA ASN A 202 7.46 32.94 -2.61
C ASN A 202 6.55 33.71 -1.64
N TYR A 203 6.10 33.08 -0.57
CA TYR A 203 5.33 33.72 0.50
C TYR A 203 6.30 34.04 1.65
N VAL A 204 7.00 35.19 1.51
CA VAL A 204 7.86 35.73 2.60
C VAL A 204 6.96 36.24 3.69
N PHE A 205 7.08 35.69 4.86
CA PHE A 205 6.34 36.06 6.10
C PHE A 205 7.02 37.25 6.78
#